data_eb3b44ba9d83a1e36810e0b936d535c3
#
_entry.id   eb3b44ba9d83a1e36810e0b936d535c3
#
_cell.length_a   1.000
_cell.length_b   1.000
_cell.length_c   1.000
_cell.angle_alpha   90.00
_cell.angle_beta   90.00
_cell.angle_gamma   90.00
#
_symmetry.space_group_name_H-M   'P 1'
#
loop_
_entity.id
_entity.type
_entity.pdbx_description
1 polymer ?
#
loop_
_entity_poly.entity_id
_entity_poly.type
_entity_poly.pdbx_seq_one_letter_code
_entity_poly.pdbx_strand_id
1 'polypeptide(L)'
;MKIIVCVKQVPDTSGKVAVNPDGTLNRASMQTITNPDDMNAVEAALKLKDATGCKVIVVTMGPPPAAGMLRELMAMGADEGVLVSAREFGGSDTYATSQILAAAISTIGVEDDDIVMCGRQAIDGDTAQVGPQIAEKLHLPQVTYAADIQKDGDTITVKRMLEDGYMTIKVKTPCLITCIKELNNPRYMSVGGVFEAYSKPMTTYDYEALKDDPLIDATTIGLKGSPTNIFKSFTPPQKGAGMMLEGADKATCEKLADILAKKHII
;
A
#
# COMPACT_ATOMS: atom_id res chain seq x y z
N MET A 1 0.34 -13.68 -18.62
CA MET A 1 0.40 -12.47 -17.79
C MET A 1 -0.46 -12.64 -16.55
N LYS A 2 0.09 -12.34 -15.40
CA LYS A 2 -0.65 -12.11 -14.15
C LYS A 2 -0.22 -10.78 -13.53
N ILE A 3 -1.09 -10.21 -12.72
CA ILE A 3 -0.79 -9.01 -11.94
C ILE A 3 -0.89 -9.38 -10.47
N ILE A 4 0.21 -9.17 -9.73
CA ILE A 4 0.28 -9.43 -8.30
C ILE A 4 0.16 -8.07 -7.60
N VAL A 5 -0.89 -7.89 -6.78
CA VAL A 5 -1.14 -6.63 -6.09
C VAL A 5 -0.92 -6.80 -4.59
N CYS A 6 0.10 -6.13 -4.07
CA CYS A 6 0.33 -6.07 -2.62
C CYS A 6 -0.64 -5.08 -2.00
N VAL A 7 -1.36 -5.50 -0.97
CA VAL A 7 -2.37 -4.71 -0.27
C VAL A 7 -2.18 -4.80 1.23
N LYS A 8 -2.51 -3.74 1.95
CA LYS A 8 -2.40 -3.70 3.41
C LYS A 8 -3.72 -3.36 4.06
N GLN A 9 -4.06 -4.08 5.11
CA GLN A 9 -5.12 -3.69 6.02
C GLN A 9 -4.59 -2.64 7.01
N VAL A 10 -5.24 -1.49 7.07
CA VAL A 10 -4.83 -0.35 7.91
C VAL A 10 -5.98 0.08 8.81
N PRO A 11 -5.70 0.73 9.96
CA PRO A 11 -6.74 1.32 10.78
C PRO A 11 -7.52 2.38 10.00
N ASP A 12 -8.84 2.40 10.15
CA ASP A 12 -9.67 3.49 9.63
C ASP A 12 -9.45 4.76 10.47
N THR A 13 -8.81 5.75 9.87
CA THR A 13 -8.52 7.05 10.51
C THR A 13 -9.66 8.05 10.37
N SER A 14 -10.73 7.72 9.64
CA SER A 14 -11.93 8.58 9.52
C SER A 14 -12.80 8.58 10.77
N GLY A 15 -12.67 7.55 11.62
CA GLY A 15 -13.37 7.38 12.88
C GLY A 15 -12.59 7.95 14.09
N LYS A 16 -13.18 7.79 15.29
CA LYS A 16 -12.48 8.11 16.54
C LYS A 16 -11.39 7.06 16.78
N VAL A 17 -10.15 7.52 16.86
CA VAL A 17 -9.02 6.69 17.26
C VAL A 17 -9.20 6.29 18.72
N ALA A 18 -9.43 5.00 18.98
CA ALA A 18 -9.53 4.49 20.34
C ALA A 18 -8.13 4.36 20.96
N VAL A 19 -7.94 4.97 22.11
CA VAL A 19 -6.68 4.98 22.85
C VAL A 19 -6.90 4.26 24.20
N ASN A 20 -5.98 3.39 24.55
CA ASN A 20 -5.96 2.74 25.86
C ASN A 20 -5.66 3.75 26.98
N PRO A 21 -5.98 3.45 28.26
CA PRO A 21 -5.65 4.33 29.37
C PRO A 21 -4.15 4.68 29.52
N ASP A 22 -3.27 3.84 28.99
CA ASP A 22 -1.82 4.04 28.97
C ASP A 22 -1.33 4.91 27.81
N GLY A 23 -2.24 5.42 26.96
CA GLY A 23 -1.93 6.22 25.77
C GLY A 23 -1.55 5.43 24.53
N THR A 24 -1.58 4.11 24.58
CA THR A 24 -1.35 3.26 23.38
C THR A 24 -2.62 3.14 22.54
N LEU A 25 -2.45 2.89 21.23
CA LEU A 25 -3.57 2.66 20.32
C LEU A 25 -4.28 1.34 20.65
N ASN A 26 -5.59 1.41 20.89
CA ASN A 26 -6.43 0.22 21.03
C ASN A 26 -6.81 -0.34 19.64
N ARG A 27 -5.88 -1.06 19.04
CA ARG A 27 -6.07 -1.63 17.70
C ARG A 27 -7.20 -2.65 17.62
N ALA A 28 -7.54 -3.30 18.71
CA ALA A 28 -8.61 -4.31 18.75
C ALA A 28 -10.01 -3.71 18.59
N SER A 29 -10.20 -2.44 18.95
CA SER A 29 -11.48 -1.72 18.83
C SER A 29 -11.55 -0.80 17.61
N MET A 30 -10.49 -0.69 16.82
CA MET A 30 -10.48 0.13 15.60
C MET A 30 -11.04 -0.66 14.43
N GLN A 31 -11.93 -0.04 13.67
CA GLN A 31 -12.28 -0.53 12.35
C GLN A 31 -11.05 -0.49 11.45
N THR A 32 -10.96 -1.45 10.57
CA THR A 32 -9.87 -1.55 9.60
C THR A 32 -10.43 -1.48 8.19
N ILE A 33 -9.67 -0.89 7.30
CA ILE A 33 -9.98 -0.76 5.87
C ILE A 33 -8.80 -1.24 5.03
N THR A 34 -9.06 -1.53 3.76
CA THR A 34 -7.97 -1.65 2.78
C THR A 34 -7.30 -0.29 2.61
N ASN A 35 -5.98 -0.24 2.60
CA ASN A 35 -5.24 1.00 2.38
C ASN A 35 -5.70 1.70 1.08
N PRO A 36 -6.05 3.00 1.12
CA PRO A 36 -6.65 3.70 -0.02
C PRO A 36 -5.78 3.66 -1.29
N ASP A 37 -4.48 3.91 -1.20
CA ASP A 37 -3.59 3.87 -2.36
C ASP A 37 -3.48 2.43 -2.95
N ASP A 38 -3.61 1.37 -2.10
CA ASP A 38 -3.64 -0.01 -2.57
C ASP A 38 -4.95 -0.32 -3.31
N MET A 39 -6.07 0.28 -2.91
CA MET A 39 -7.32 0.17 -3.66
C MET A 39 -7.20 0.72 -5.08
N ASN A 40 -6.43 1.79 -5.28
CA ASN A 40 -6.13 2.31 -6.61
C ASN A 40 -5.24 1.35 -7.42
N ALA A 41 -4.31 0.66 -6.77
CA ALA A 41 -3.52 -0.39 -7.42
C ALA A 41 -4.38 -1.60 -7.83
N VAL A 42 -5.30 -2.04 -6.97
CA VAL A 42 -6.26 -3.09 -7.29
C VAL A 42 -7.14 -2.70 -8.49
N GLU A 43 -7.71 -1.48 -8.49
CA GLU A 43 -8.53 -1.03 -9.62
C GLU A 43 -7.73 -0.94 -10.93
N ALA A 44 -6.46 -0.50 -10.87
CA ALA A 44 -5.59 -0.50 -12.04
C ALA A 44 -5.38 -1.91 -12.60
N ALA A 45 -5.13 -2.88 -11.72
CA ALA A 45 -5.00 -4.29 -12.08
C ALA A 45 -6.30 -4.84 -12.68
N LEU A 46 -7.45 -4.52 -12.10
CA LEU A 46 -8.75 -4.96 -12.62
C LEU A 46 -9.08 -4.34 -13.97
N LYS A 47 -8.75 -3.07 -14.21
CA LYS A 47 -8.88 -2.44 -15.54
C LYS A 47 -8.02 -3.13 -16.60
N LEU A 48 -6.78 -3.49 -16.25
CA LEU A 48 -5.93 -4.26 -17.15
C LEU A 48 -6.49 -5.67 -17.38
N LYS A 49 -7.05 -6.32 -16.36
CA LYS A 49 -7.75 -7.59 -16.50
C LYS A 49 -8.95 -7.48 -17.44
N ASP A 50 -9.78 -6.46 -17.29
CA ASP A 50 -10.93 -6.23 -18.17
C ASP A 50 -10.51 -6.10 -19.65
N ALA A 51 -9.35 -5.49 -19.91
CA ALA A 51 -8.81 -5.28 -21.24
C ALA A 51 -8.09 -6.50 -21.85
N THR A 52 -7.44 -7.33 -21.01
CA THR A 52 -6.49 -8.37 -21.47
C THR A 52 -6.88 -9.78 -21.06
N GLY A 53 -7.81 -9.95 -20.12
CA GLY A 53 -8.15 -11.26 -19.52
C GLY A 53 -7.07 -11.80 -18.56
N CYS A 54 -6.12 -10.99 -18.12
CA CYS A 54 -5.05 -11.44 -17.22
C CYS A 54 -5.58 -11.86 -15.84
N LYS A 55 -4.79 -12.68 -15.15
CA LYS A 55 -5.08 -13.09 -13.76
C LYS A 55 -4.64 -12.00 -12.79
N VAL A 56 -5.48 -11.68 -11.78
CA VAL A 56 -5.15 -10.74 -10.69
C VAL A 56 -5.08 -11.50 -9.38
N ILE A 57 -3.93 -11.43 -8.71
CA ILE A 57 -3.65 -12.04 -7.40
C ILE A 57 -3.43 -10.93 -6.39
N VAL A 58 -4.21 -10.92 -5.31
CA VAL A 58 -4.03 -9.96 -4.21
C VAL A 58 -3.27 -10.61 -3.06
N VAL A 59 -2.22 -9.94 -2.58
CA VAL A 59 -1.31 -10.44 -1.54
C VAL A 59 -1.29 -9.50 -0.36
N THR A 60 -1.43 -10.02 0.85
CA THR A 60 -1.27 -9.21 2.07
C THR A 60 -0.39 -9.92 3.09
N MET A 61 0.47 -9.16 3.76
CA MET A 61 1.14 -9.63 4.97
C MET A 61 0.41 -9.06 6.19
N GLY A 62 -0.13 -9.95 7.01
CA GLY A 62 -0.92 -9.50 8.14
C GLY A 62 -1.41 -10.65 9.04
N PRO A 63 -2.13 -10.32 10.11
CA PRO A 63 -2.75 -11.31 10.98
C PRO A 63 -3.89 -12.04 10.26
N PRO A 64 -4.31 -13.23 10.73
CA PRO A 64 -5.36 -14.04 10.08
C PRO A 64 -6.66 -13.28 9.72
N PRO A 65 -7.14 -12.29 10.50
CA PRO A 65 -8.34 -11.53 10.11
C PRO A 65 -8.20 -10.73 8.80
N ALA A 66 -6.98 -10.45 8.33
CA ALA A 66 -6.76 -9.79 7.03
C ALA A 66 -7.26 -10.61 5.83
N ALA A 67 -7.55 -11.91 6.02
CA ALA A 67 -8.23 -12.74 5.03
C ALA A 67 -9.61 -12.17 4.61
N GLY A 68 -10.32 -11.49 5.53
CA GLY A 68 -11.59 -10.82 5.22
C GLY A 68 -11.41 -9.74 4.14
N MET A 69 -10.38 -8.89 4.29
CA MET A 69 -10.03 -7.88 3.29
C MET A 69 -9.73 -8.51 1.92
N LEU A 70 -8.97 -9.61 1.88
CA LEU A 70 -8.71 -10.30 0.60
C LEU A 70 -10.01 -10.78 -0.05
N ARG A 71 -10.99 -11.28 0.72
CA ARG A 71 -12.30 -11.67 0.21
C ARG A 71 -13.06 -10.49 -0.42
N GLU A 72 -12.99 -9.31 0.20
CA GLU A 72 -13.58 -8.10 -0.36
C GLU A 72 -12.95 -7.73 -1.72
N LEU A 73 -11.62 -7.79 -1.82
CA LEU A 73 -10.91 -7.52 -3.08
C LEU A 73 -11.20 -8.58 -4.15
N MET A 74 -11.38 -9.84 -3.75
CA MET A 74 -11.83 -10.90 -4.65
C MET A 74 -13.27 -10.69 -5.10
N ALA A 75 -14.14 -10.10 -4.26
CA ALA A 75 -15.49 -9.70 -4.64
C ALA A 75 -15.51 -8.51 -5.62
N MET A 76 -14.48 -7.67 -5.62
CA MET A 76 -14.29 -6.61 -6.63
C MET A 76 -13.85 -7.17 -8.00
N GLY A 77 -13.28 -8.38 -8.04
CA GLY A 77 -12.89 -9.01 -9.30
C GLY A 77 -11.51 -9.67 -9.31
N ALA A 78 -10.73 -9.63 -8.23
CA ALA A 78 -9.49 -10.39 -8.15
C ALA A 78 -9.78 -11.91 -8.19
N ASP A 79 -8.83 -12.69 -8.73
CA ASP A 79 -9.01 -14.12 -8.98
C ASP A 79 -8.56 -14.99 -7.82
N GLU A 80 -7.54 -14.54 -7.09
CA GLU A 80 -6.90 -15.29 -6.02
C GLU A 80 -6.42 -14.35 -4.92
N GLY A 81 -6.46 -14.83 -3.67
CA GLY A 81 -5.92 -14.17 -2.51
C GLY A 81 -4.77 -14.95 -1.89
N VAL A 82 -3.71 -14.26 -1.48
CA VAL A 82 -2.59 -14.84 -0.75
C VAL A 82 -2.41 -14.08 0.56
N LEU A 83 -2.58 -14.80 1.67
CA LEU A 83 -2.31 -14.28 3.01
C LEU A 83 -0.92 -14.74 3.47
N VAL A 84 -0.03 -13.81 3.74
CA VAL A 84 1.28 -14.07 4.35
C VAL A 84 1.18 -13.81 5.85
N SER A 85 1.16 -14.88 6.66
CA SER A 85 0.84 -14.77 8.07
C SER A 85 1.60 -15.76 8.93
N ALA A 86 2.50 -15.26 9.76
CA ALA A 86 3.22 -16.02 10.78
C ALA A 86 3.56 -15.12 11.96
N ARG A 87 3.82 -15.71 13.13
CA ARG A 87 4.26 -14.97 14.32
C ARG A 87 5.63 -14.33 14.11
N GLU A 88 6.48 -15.02 13.39
CA GLU A 88 7.85 -14.62 13.02
C GLU A 88 7.86 -13.33 12.19
N PHE A 89 6.78 -13.05 11.46
CA PHE A 89 6.64 -11.85 10.61
C PHE A 89 6.12 -10.64 11.39
N GLY A 90 5.65 -10.84 12.62
CA GLY A 90 5.06 -9.79 13.44
C GLY A 90 6.06 -8.70 13.83
N GLY A 91 5.63 -7.42 13.76
CA GLY A 91 6.44 -6.27 14.13
C GLY A 91 7.52 -5.88 13.12
N SER A 92 7.48 -6.44 11.91
CA SER A 92 8.37 -6.08 10.80
C SER A 92 8.26 -4.60 10.43
N ASP A 93 9.40 -3.94 10.26
CA ASP A 93 9.50 -2.64 9.61
C ASP A 93 9.41 -2.78 8.06
N THR A 94 9.68 -1.71 7.31
CA THR A 94 9.60 -1.73 5.84
C THR A 94 10.62 -2.67 5.22
N TYR A 95 11.82 -2.78 5.80
CA TYR A 95 12.87 -3.66 5.29
C TYR A 95 12.48 -5.14 5.45
N ALA A 96 12.12 -5.55 6.64
CA ALA A 96 11.69 -6.93 6.92
C ALA A 96 10.39 -7.28 6.16
N THR A 97 9.41 -6.34 6.10
CA THR A 97 8.18 -6.52 5.34
C THR A 97 8.44 -6.76 3.86
N SER A 98 9.34 -5.97 3.26
CA SER A 98 9.66 -6.12 1.85
C SER A 98 10.37 -7.44 1.53
N GLN A 99 11.18 -7.98 2.45
CA GLN A 99 11.80 -9.30 2.29
C GLN A 99 10.75 -10.41 2.27
N ILE A 100 9.85 -10.39 3.24
CA ILE A 100 8.81 -11.40 3.38
C ILE A 100 7.87 -11.36 2.18
N LEU A 101 7.46 -10.17 1.74
CA LEU A 101 6.60 -10.02 0.56
C LEU A 101 7.31 -10.41 -0.74
N ALA A 102 8.60 -10.08 -0.88
CA ALA A 102 9.39 -10.50 -2.04
C ALA A 102 9.50 -12.03 -2.12
N ALA A 103 9.77 -12.72 -0.99
CA ALA A 103 9.78 -14.16 -0.92
C ALA A 103 8.40 -14.78 -1.28
N ALA A 104 7.32 -14.20 -0.77
CA ALA A 104 5.97 -14.64 -1.13
C ALA A 104 5.67 -14.46 -2.63
N ILE A 105 6.10 -13.33 -3.23
CA ILE A 105 5.96 -13.07 -4.66
C ILE A 105 6.83 -14.05 -5.47
N SER A 106 8.06 -14.33 -5.03
CA SER A 106 8.92 -15.37 -5.65
C SER A 106 8.25 -16.75 -5.63
N THR A 107 7.59 -17.11 -4.52
CA THR A 107 6.85 -18.36 -4.37
C THR A 107 5.64 -18.45 -5.31
N ILE A 108 4.92 -17.32 -5.52
CA ILE A 108 3.85 -17.22 -6.54
C ILE A 108 4.44 -17.36 -7.95
N GLY A 109 5.69 -16.96 -8.12
CA GLY A 109 6.41 -16.87 -9.38
C GLY A 109 6.14 -15.56 -10.11
N VAL A 110 7.17 -15.01 -10.76
CA VAL A 110 7.07 -13.83 -11.64
C VAL A 110 7.62 -14.23 -13.00
N GLU A 111 6.82 -14.08 -14.04
CA GLU A 111 7.16 -14.39 -15.42
C GLU A 111 7.39 -13.11 -16.23
N ASP A 112 7.94 -13.25 -17.43
CA ASP A 112 8.40 -12.12 -18.28
C ASP A 112 7.33 -11.07 -18.59
N ASP A 113 6.03 -11.43 -18.60
CA ASP A 113 4.92 -10.49 -18.89
C ASP A 113 4.12 -10.08 -17.65
N ASP A 114 4.63 -10.34 -16.45
CA ASP A 114 3.92 -10.08 -15.21
C ASP A 114 4.19 -8.67 -14.68
N ILE A 115 3.25 -8.19 -13.84
CA ILE A 115 3.34 -6.88 -13.20
C ILE A 115 3.11 -7.05 -11.70
N VAL A 116 3.97 -6.44 -10.89
CA VAL A 116 3.74 -6.29 -9.45
C VAL A 116 3.23 -4.87 -9.20
N MET A 117 2.15 -4.73 -8.45
CA MET A 117 1.58 -3.44 -8.10
C MET A 117 1.40 -3.29 -6.60
N CYS A 118 1.44 -2.08 -6.10
CA CYS A 118 1.02 -1.70 -4.75
C CYS A 118 0.61 -0.23 -4.72
N GLY A 119 0.00 0.22 -3.66
CA GLY A 119 -0.14 1.66 -3.40
C GLY A 119 1.21 2.32 -3.17
N ARG A 120 1.26 3.63 -3.29
CA ARG A 120 2.45 4.43 -2.99
C ARG A 120 2.95 4.16 -1.58
N GLN A 121 2.04 4.16 -0.61
CA GLN A 121 2.34 4.00 0.82
C GLN A 121 1.11 3.52 1.59
N ALA A 122 1.33 3.00 2.80
CA ALA A 122 0.27 2.73 3.75
C ALA A 122 0.04 3.98 4.64
N ILE A 123 -1.23 4.36 4.85
CA ILE A 123 -1.61 5.57 5.60
C ILE A 123 -1.29 5.53 7.10
N ASP A 124 -0.95 4.38 7.64
CA ASP A 124 -0.57 4.19 9.04
C ASP A 124 0.94 4.38 9.29
N GLY A 125 1.77 4.36 8.24
CA GLY A 125 3.23 4.49 8.36
C GLY A 125 3.86 5.55 7.48
N ASP A 126 3.22 5.95 6.38
CA ASP A 126 3.62 7.02 5.44
C ASP A 126 5.07 6.97 4.93
N THR A 127 5.64 5.76 4.80
CA THR A 127 7.06 5.61 4.43
C THR A 127 7.33 5.57 2.93
N ALA A 128 6.37 5.12 2.13
CA ALA A 128 6.49 4.90 0.68
C ALA A 128 7.69 4.03 0.25
N GLN A 129 8.13 3.08 1.09
CA GLN A 129 9.36 2.32 0.91
C GLN A 129 9.13 0.87 0.47
N VAL A 130 8.04 0.22 0.90
CA VAL A 130 7.85 -1.23 0.73
C VAL A 130 7.84 -1.63 -0.74
N GLY A 131 7.10 -0.92 -1.61
CA GLY A 131 7.08 -1.18 -3.05
C GLY A 131 8.46 -1.14 -3.69
N PRO A 132 9.20 -0.01 -3.60
CA PRO A 132 10.57 0.09 -4.10
C PRO A 132 11.53 -0.97 -3.55
N GLN A 133 11.41 -1.32 -2.27
CA GLN A 133 12.26 -2.35 -1.65
C GLN A 133 11.92 -3.76 -2.17
N ILE A 134 10.65 -4.07 -2.45
CA ILE A 134 10.25 -5.32 -3.11
C ILE A 134 10.88 -5.39 -4.50
N ALA A 135 10.79 -4.31 -5.29
CA ALA A 135 11.37 -4.25 -6.63
C ALA A 135 12.88 -4.52 -6.61
N GLU A 136 13.61 -3.91 -5.68
CA GLU A 136 15.05 -4.12 -5.52
C GLU A 136 15.37 -5.59 -5.19
N LYS A 137 14.63 -6.20 -4.25
CA LYS A 137 14.84 -7.60 -3.84
C LYS A 137 14.52 -8.61 -4.93
N LEU A 138 13.58 -8.30 -5.80
CA LEU A 138 13.20 -9.12 -6.95
C LEU A 138 13.95 -8.75 -8.23
N HIS A 139 14.87 -7.76 -8.17
CA HIS A 139 15.60 -7.23 -9.33
C HIS A 139 14.68 -6.76 -10.46
N LEU A 140 13.53 -6.18 -10.12
CA LEU A 140 12.55 -5.66 -11.07
C LEU A 140 12.78 -4.17 -11.32
N PRO A 141 12.69 -3.70 -12.57
CA PRO A 141 12.55 -2.29 -12.85
C PRO A 141 11.27 -1.76 -12.19
N GLN A 142 11.30 -0.49 -11.74
CA GLN A 142 10.17 0.07 -11.02
C GLN A 142 9.80 1.48 -11.50
N VAL A 143 8.51 1.79 -11.42
CA VAL A 143 7.99 3.15 -11.59
C VAL A 143 7.07 3.49 -10.43
N THR A 144 7.40 4.55 -9.70
CA THR A 144 6.62 5.00 -8.53
C THR A 144 5.67 6.14 -8.89
N TYR A 145 4.64 6.34 -8.05
CA TYR A 145 3.67 7.45 -8.15
C TYR A 145 2.92 7.48 -9.48
N ALA A 146 2.44 6.32 -9.94
CA ALA A 146 1.70 6.21 -11.20
C ALA A 146 0.34 6.89 -11.12
N ALA A 147 0.12 7.88 -11.99
CA ALA A 147 -1.12 8.61 -12.20
C ALA A 147 -1.84 8.21 -13.50
N ASP A 148 -1.17 7.48 -14.40
CA ASP A 148 -1.75 6.83 -15.58
C ASP A 148 -0.87 5.64 -15.98
N ILE A 149 -1.50 4.57 -16.48
CA ILE A 149 -0.84 3.33 -16.89
C ILE A 149 -1.45 2.85 -18.19
N GLN A 150 -0.60 2.68 -19.20
CA GLN A 150 -0.99 2.13 -20.50
C GLN A 150 -0.05 0.98 -20.86
N LYS A 151 -0.61 -0.20 -21.18
CA LYS A 151 0.16 -1.41 -21.57
C LYS A 151 0.05 -1.60 -23.08
N ASP A 152 1.20 -1.80 -23.73
CA ASP A 152 1.31 -2.14 -25.13
C ASP A 152 2.39 -3.23 -25.29
N GLY A 153 1.95 -4.46 -25.60
CA GLY A 153 2.84 -5.63 -25.64
C GLY A 153 3.56 -5.84 -24.29
N ASP A 154 4.88 -5.92 -24.32
CA ASP A 154 5.78 -6.06 -23.16
C ASP A 154 6.15 -4.73 -22.52
N THR A 155 5.62 -3.62 -23.04
CA THR A 155 5.97 -2.27 -22.61
C THR A 155 4.81 -1.60 -21.89
N ILE A 156 5.11 -0.97 -20.77
CA ILE A 156 4.17 -0.18 -20.00
C ILE A 156 4.62 1.28 -20.03
N THR A 157 3.72 2.17 -20.45
CA THR A 157 3.91 3.61 -20.35
C THR A 157 3.20 4.12 -19.12
N VAL A 158 3.95 4.72 -18.21
CA VAL A 158 3.45 5.24 -16.93
C VAL A 158 3.63 6.75 -16.89
N LYS A 159 2.57 7.48 -16.52
CA LYS A 159 2.65 8.89 -16.15
C LYS A 159 2.94 8.97 -14.66
N ARG A 160 4.20 9.26 -14.32
CA ARG A 160 4.64 9.41 -12.94
C ARG A 160 4.40 10.84 -12.46
N MET A 161 3.70 11.01 -11.35
CA MET A 161 3.47 12.31 -10.71
C MET A 161 4.72 12.81 -9.99
N LEU A 162 4.99 14.10 -10.10
CA LEU A 162 6.00 14.85 -9.36
C LEU A 162 5.33 16.02 -8.64
N GLU A 163 6.07 16.76 -7.81
CA GLU A 163 5.52 17.91 -7.07
C GLU A 163 5.06 19.04 -7.99
N ASP A 164 5.78 19.30 -9.07
CA ASP A 164 5.56 20.40 -10.02
C ASP A 164 5.18 19.94 -11.44
N GLY A 165 4.85 18.65 -11.61
CA GLY A 165 4.49 18.13 -12.92
C GLY A 165 4.44 16.62 -13.00
N TYR A 166 4.85 16.07 -14.13
CA TYR A 166 4.90 14.62 -14.34
C TYR A 166 5.99 14.21 -15.32
N MET A 167 6.40 12.95 -15.22
CA MET A 167 7.28 12.30 -16.20
C MET A 167 6.51 11.15 -16.88
N THR A 168 6.71 11.00 -18.19
CA THR A 168 6.26 9.81 -18.91
C THR A 168 7.41 8.83 -18.99
N ILE A 169 7.25 7.66 -18.38
CA ILE A 169 8.28 6.63 -18.28
C ILE A 169 7.79 5.38 -19.03
N LYS A 170 8.65 4.83 -19.88
CA LYS A 170 8.41 3.52 -20.49
C LYS A 170 9.25 2.48 -19.75
N VAL A 171 8.62 1.40 -19.32
CA VAL A 171 9.27 0.28 -18.64
C VAL A 171 8.82 -1.03 -19.27
N LYS A 172 9.72 -2.01 -19.34
CA LYS A 172 9.38 -3.35 -19.78
C LYS A 172 8.93 -4.22 -18.62
N THR A 173 8.06 -5.18 -18.90
CA THR A 173 7.71 -6.25 -17.97
C THR A 173 8.85 -7.28 -17.89
N PRO A 174 9.03 -8.01 -16.77
CA PRO A 174 8.30 -7.80 -15.52
C PRO A 174 8.76 -6.53 -14.80
N CYS A 175 7.85 -5.82 -14.15
CA CYS A 175 8.15 -4.59 -13.44
C CYS A 175 7.27 -4.39 -12.21
N LEU A 176 7.67 -3.45 -11.33
CA LEU A 176 6.85 -3.03 -10.20
C LEU A 176 6.37 -1.59 -10.38
N ILE A 177 5.09 -1.35 -10.08
CA ILE A 177 4.48 -0.02 -10.19
C ILE A 177 3.80 0.34 -8.86
N THR A 178 4.10 1.54 -8.32
CA THR A 178 3.35 2.04 -7.17
C THR A 178 2.31 3.07 -7.62
N CYS A 179 1.08 2.92 -7.14
CA CYS A 179 -0.10 3.66 -7.59
C CYS A 179 -0.47 4.75 -6.59
N ILE A 180 -1.02 5.85 -7.08
CA ILE A 180 -1.53 6.96 -6.28
C ILE A 180 -3.02 7.16 -6.53
N LYS A 181 -3.66 7.95 -5.66
CA LYS A 181 -5.09 8.23 -5.70
C LYS A 181 -5.57 8.81 -7.04
N GLU A 182 -4.73 9.61 -7.70
CA GLU A 182 -5.06 10.27 -8.96
C GLU A 182 -5.19 9.32 -10.16
N LEU A 183 -4.75 8.06 -10.01
CA LEU A 183 -4.77 7.07 -11.08
C LEU A 183 -6.19 6.67 -11.51
N ASN A 184 -7.08 6.47 -10.55
CA ASN A 184 -8.43 5.98 -10.83
C ASN A 184 -9.38 6.13 -9.62
N ASN A 185 -10.64 5.82 -9.84
CA ASN A 185 -11.63 5.61 -8.79
C ASN A 185 -11.92 4.11 -8.68
N PRO A 186 -11.64 3.46 -7.54
CA PRO A 186 -11.92 2.05 -7.34
C PRO A 186 -13.39 1.70 -7.50
N ARG A 187 -13.68 0.59 -8.18
CA ARG A 187 -15.03 0.04 -8.32
C ARG A 187 -15.55 -0.52 -7.00
N TYR A 188 -16.87 -0.62 -6.88
CA TYR A 188 -17.50 -1.34 -5.77
C TYR A 188 -17.55 -2.85 -6.02
N MET A 189 -17.68 -3.62 -4.95
CA MET A 189 -18.02 -5.04 -5.03
C MET A 189 -19.40 -5.22 -5.70
N SER A 190 -19.53 -6.20 -6.57
CA SER A 190 -20.83 -6.61 -7.09
C SER A 190 -21.49 -7.64 -6.18
N VAL A 191 -22.83 -7.71 -6.20
CA VAL A 191 -23.56 -8.73 -5.43
C VAL A 191 -23.12 -10.15 -5.83
N GLY A 192 -22.96 -10.43 -7.12
CA GLY A 192 -22.44 -11.72 -7.60
C GLY A 192 -21.01 -11.97 -7.11
N GLY A 193 -20.13 -10.93 -7.20
CA GLY A 193 -18.74 -11.02 -6.74
C GLY A 193 -18.61 -11.36 -5.25
N VAL A 194 -19.51 -10.87 -4.39
CA VAL A 194 -19.51 -11.21 -2.95
C VAL A 194 -19.75 -12.71 -2.75
N PHE A 195 -20.70 -13.31 -3.49
CA PHE A 195 -20.93 -14.75 -3.42
C PHE A 195 -19.78 -15.55 -4.01
N GLU A 196 -19.26 -15.15 -5.16
CA GLU A 196 -18.16 -15.83 -5.86
C GLU A 196 -16.83 -15.77 -5.10
N ALA A 197 -16.58 -14.70 -4.35
CA ALA A 197 -15.35 -14.52 -3.60
C ALA A 197 -15.02 -15.71 -2.67
N TYR A 198 -16.03 -16.35 -2.10
CA TYR A 198 -15.84 -17.49 -1.20
C TYR A 198 -15.45 -18.79 -1.91
N SER A 199 -15.75 -18.93 -3.19
CA SER A 199 -15.35 -20.08 -4.01
C SER A 199 -13.98 -19.91 -4.68
N LYS A 200 -13.44 -18.67 -4.73
CA LYS A 200 -12.13 -18.39 -5.31
C LYS A 200 -10.99 -18.90 -4.42
N PRO A 201 -9.85 -19.30 -5.02
CA PRO A 201 -8.68 -19.78 -4.28
C PRO A 201 -8.15 -18.72 -3.30
N MET A 202 -7.81 -19.15 -2.08
CA MET A 202 -7.08 -18.34 -1.12
C MET A 202 -6.05 -19.21 -0.42
N THR A 203 -4.79 -18.84 -0.57
CA THR A 203 -3.65 -19.57 -0.01
C THR A 203 -3.08 -18.79 1.18
N THR A 204 -2.60 -19.51 2.19
CA THR A 204 -1.85 -18.90 3.29
C THR A 204 -0.40 -19.37 3.24
N TYR A 205 0.53 -18.43 3.23
CA TYR A 205 1.95 -18.70 3.43
C TYR A 205 2.34 -18.33 4.85
N ASP A 206 2.73 -19.32 5.62
CA ASP A 206 3.34 -19.17 6.93
C ASP A 206 4.88 -19.16 6.85
N TYR A 207 5.54 -19.17 8.00
CA TYR A 207 7.01 -19.21 8.05
C TYR A 207 7.57 -20.50 7.39
N GLU A 208 6.93 -21.64 7.62
CA GLU A 208 7.37 -22.93 7.06
C GLU A 208 7.28 -22.96 5.53
N ALA A 209 6.28 -22.29 4.96
CA ALA A 209 6.10 -22.19 3.51
C ALA A 209 7.16 -21.32 2.82
N LEU A 210 7.76 -20.37 3.54
CA LEU A 210 8.70 -19.39 2.97
C LEU A 210 10.13 -19.54 3.46
N LYS A 211 10.41 -20.32 4.51
CA LYS A 211 11.71 -20.39 5.20
C LYS A 211 12.90 -20.79 4.32
N ASP A 212 12.63 -21.51 3.24
CA ASP A 212 13.68 -21.98 2.31
C ASP A 212 13.98 -20.97 1.18
N ASP A 213 13.22 -19.86 1.10
CA ASP A 213 13.54 -18.77 0.19
C ASP A 213 14.78 -18.00 0.67
N PRO A 214 15.75 -17.69 -0.21
CA PRO A 214 16.98 -16.97 0.16
C PRO A 214 16.78 -15.61 0.83
N LEU A 215 15.61 -14.97 0.63
CA LEU A 215 15.25 -13.72 1.26
C LEU A 215 14.77 -13.89 2.72
N ILE A 216 14.46 -15.10 3.16
CA ILE A 216 13.97 -15.37 4.51
C ILE A 216 15.11 -15.79 5.43
N ASP A 217 15.60 -14.83 6.20
CA ASP A 217 16.57 -15.05 7.28
C ASP A 217 15.91 -14.66 8.61
N ALA A 218 15.86 -15.59 9.56
CA ALA A 218 15.26 -15.39 10.87
C ALA A 218 15.89 -14.21 11.66
N THR A 219 17.10 -13.77 11.28
CA THR A 219 17.78 -12.63 11.90
C THR A 219 17.40 -11.29 11.28
N THR A 220 16.76 -11.28 10.10
CA THR A 220 16.41 -10.07 9.33
C THR A 220 14.91 -9.90 9.08
N ILE A 221 14.07 -10.75 9.67
CA ILE A 221 12.61 -10.66 9.61
C ILE A 221 11.99 -10.40 10.98
N GLY A 222 10.74 -9.96 10.99
CA GLY A 222 9.99 -9.68 12.21
C GLY A 222 10.55 -8.50 13.02
N LEU A 223 10.08 -8.36 14.24
CA LEU A 223 10.50 -7.27 15.14
C LEU A 223 11.99 -7.26 15.44
N LYS A 224 12.57 -8.45 15.64
CA LYS A 224 14.01 -8.57 16.00
C LYS A 224 14.93 -8.29 14.82
N GLY A 225 14.50 -8.63 13.62
CA GLY A 225 15.25 -8.42 12.39
C GLY A 225 15.05 -7.05 11.74
N SER A 226 14.13 -6.24 12.29
CA SER A 226 13.84 -4.89 11.77
C SER A 226 14.92 -3.90 12.17
N PRO A 227 15.58 -3.23 11.20
CA PRO A 227 16.53 -2.14 11.48
C PRO A 227 15.90 -0.95 12.20
N THR A 228 14.59 -0.75 12.05
CA THR A 228 13.86 0.36 12.65
C THR A 228 12.95 -0.13 13.77
N ASN A 229 13.03 0.51 14.94
CA ASN A 229 12.18 0.19 16.09
C ASN A 229 11.49 1.44 16.61
N ILE A 230 10.20 1.31 16.98
CA ILE A 230 9.44 2.41 17.60
C ILE A 230 9.97 2.62 19.02
N PHE A 231 10.58 3.78 19.26
CA PHE A 231 11.05 4.16 20.58
C PHE A 231 9.91 4.62 21.50
N LYS A 232 8.98 5.46 20.97
CA LYS A 232 7.86 6.02 21.72
C LYS A 232 6.73 6.42 20.78
N SER A 233 5.50 6.07 21.14
CA SER A 233 4.27 6.58 20.53
C SER A 233 3.62 7.60 21.47
N PHE A 234 3.06 8.67 20.91
CA PHE A 234 2.30 9.67 21.69
C PHE A 234 1.24 10.31 20.80
N THR A 235 0.17 10.77 21.43
CA THR A 235 -0.84 11.58 20.75
C THR A 235 -0.34 13.03 20.72
N PRO A 236 -0.27 13.68 19.53
CA PRO A 236 0.08 15.08 19.46
C PRO A 236 -0.85 15.92 20.33
N PRO A 237 -0.35 16.98 21.02
CA PRO A 237 -1.21 17.88 21.75
C PRO A 237 -2.22 18.57 20.81
N GLN A 238 -3.42 18.80 21.31
CA GLN A 238 -4.40 19.56 20.54
C GLN A 238 -3.84 20.92 20.16
N LYS A 239 -4.07 21.31 18.90
CA LYS A 239 -3.71 22.67 18.45
C LYS A 239 -4.48 23.67 19.32
N GLY A 240 -3.79 24.68 19.81
CA GLY A 240 -4.40 25.79 20.54
C GLY A 240 -5.37 26.61 19.66
N ALA A 241 -6.09 27.53 20.27
CA ALA A 241 -6.89 28.49 19.51
C ALA A 241 -5.99 29.23 18.52
N GLY A 242 -6.34 29.19 17.24
CA GLY A 242 -5.61 29.90 16.21
C GLY A 242 -5.70 31.44 16.39
N MET A 243 -5.02 32.19 15.55
CA MET A 243 -5.20 33.63 15.44
C MET A 243 -6.28 33.90 14.39
N MET A 244 -7.35 34.57 14.81
CA MET A 244 -8.36 35.09 13.89
C MET A 244 -7.91 36.46 13.38
N LEU A 245 -7.84 36.62 12.06
CA LEU A 245 -7.64 37.91 11.40
C LEU A 245 -9.00 38.40 10.91
N GLU A 246 -9.49 39.52 11.43
CA GLU A 246 -10.78 40.06 11.04
C GLU A 246 -10.64 41.01 9.84
N GLY A 247 -11.59 40.88 8.88
CA GLY A 247 -11.63 41.69 7.67
C GLY A 247 -10.85 41.06 6.49
N ALA A 248 -11.08 41.62 5.31
CA ALA A 248 -10.43 41.21 4.06
C ALA A 248 -9.78 42.42 3.36
N ASP A 249 -9.40 43.43 4.14
CA ASP A 249 -8.74 44.61 3.62
C ASP A 249 -7.22 44.37 3.38
N LYS A 250 -6.58 45.35 2.74
CA LYS A 250 -5.17 45.26 2.40
C LYS A 250 -4.28 45.12 3.64
N ALA A 251 -4.61 45.79 4.72
CA ALA A 251 -3.80 45.75 5.96
C ALA A 251 -3.85 44.34 6.60
N THR A 252 -5.00 43.71 6.59
CA THR A 252 -5.16 42.31 7.05
C THR A 252 -4.40 41.32 6.19
N CYS A 253 -4.42 41.48 4.86
CA CYS A 253 -3.63 40.67 3.94
C CYS A 253 -2.13 40.83 4.15
N GLU A 254 -1.64 42.08 4.32
CA GLU A 254 -0.24 42.39 4.63
C GLU A 254 0.19 41.71 5.94
N LYS A 255 -0.63 41.82 6.98
CA LYS A 255 -0.39 41.16 8.27
C LYS A 255 -0.30 39.64 8.16
N LEU A 256 -1.16 39.04 7.36
CA LEU A 256 -1.08 37.58 7.08
C LEU A 256 0.22 37.21 6.37
N ALA A 257 0.59 37.97 5.32
CA ALA A 257 1.84 37.77 4.60
C ALA A 257 3.06 37.88 5.52
N ASP A 258 3.09 38.90 6.38
CA ASP A 258 4.15 39.09 7.37
C ASP A 258 4.26 37.92 8.36
N ILE A 259 3.12 37.39 8.80
CA ILE A 259 3.11 36.22 9.70
C ILE A 259 3.66 34.96 8.99
N LEU A 260 3.29 34.75 7.73
CA LEU A 260 3.77 33.62 6.94
C LEU A 260 5.27 33.75 6.64
N ALA A 261 5.73 34.94 6.27
CA ALA A 261 7.15 35.22 6.03
C ALA A 261 8.00 35.03 7.30
N LYS A 262 7.54 35.52 8.47
CA LYS A 262 8.23 35.31 9.75
C LYS A 262 8.32 33.84 10.16
N LYS A 263 7.40 33.00 9.68
CA LYS A 263 7.39 31.55 9.90
C LYS A 263 8.13 30.76 8.81
N HIS A 264 8.75 31.45 7.85
CA HIS A 264 9.42 30.87 6.70
C HIS A 264 8.53 29.91 5.89
N ILE A 265 7.24 30.23 5.74
CA ILE A 265 6.29 29.46 4.94
C ILE A 265 6.25 30.01 3.50
N ILE A 266 6.47 31.32 3.36
CA ILE A 266 6.65 32.04 2.09
C ILE A 266 7.89 32.90 2.16
#